data_bafd37234807830cd966eb7278c58282
#
_entry.id   bafd37234807830cd966eb7278c58282
#
_cell.length_a   1.000
_cell.length_b   1.000
_cell.length_c   1.000
_cell.angle_alpha   90.00
_cell.angle_beta   90.00
_cell.angle_gamma   90.00
#
_symmetry.space_group_name_H-M   'P 1'
#
loop_
_entity.id
_entity.type
_entity.pdbx_description
1 polymer ?
#
loop_
_entity_poly.entity_id
_entity_poly.type
_entity_poly.pdbx_seq_one_letter_code
_entity_poly.pdbx_strand_id
1 'polypeptide(L)'
;MKPAKLIWEEISKNDNGFPEKIEHSTEAYVREKSVTRAEAYESMRAGVSARIVFELRPEEWEESKHTNEEGKPEYARKVIYEGVKYDIIRAYKKGKAFVEITCG
;
A
#
# COMPACT_ATOMS: atom_id res chain seq x y z
N MET A 1 -11.21 -14.18 0.19
CA MET A 1 -10.27 -13.09 0.54
C MET A 1 -9.71 -13.31 1.93
N LYS A 2 -8.48 -12.92 2.13
CA LYS A 2 -7.78 -13.06 3.41
C LYS A 2 -7.49 -11.70 4.01
N PRO A 3 -7.40 -11.60 5.34
CA PRO A 3 -7.13 -10.32 6.00
C PRO A 3 -5.70 -9.85 5.75
N ALA A 4 -5.55 -8.53 5.63
CA ALA A 4 -4.27 -7.85 5.51
C ALA A 4 -4.37 -6.51 6.21
N LYS A 5 -3.22 -5.88 6.47
CA LYS A 5 -3.18 -4.53 7.02
C LYS A 5 -2.51 -3.60 6.03
N LEU A 6 -3.16 -2.49 5.75
CA LEU A 6 -2.59 -1.40 4.95
C LEU A 6 -1.93 -0.43 5.93
N ILE A 7 -0.67 -0.08 5.69
CA ILE A 7 0.13 0.67 6.64
C ILE A 7 0.74 1.90 5.98
N TRP A 8 0.79 3.00 6.74
CA TRP A 8 1.54 4.20 6.37
C TRP A 8 2.08 4.86 7.63
N GLU A 9 3.05 5.73 7.47
CA GLU A 9 3.65 6.47 8.57
C GLU A 9 3.34 7.96 8.44
N GLU A 10 3.13 8.59 9.59
CA GLU A 10 2.97 10.03 9.69
C GLU A 10 4.10 10.56 10.55
N ILE A 11 4.72 11.67 10.13
CA ILE A 11 5.74 12.34 10.94
C ILE A 11 5.06 13.52 11.63
N SER A 12 5.10 13.52 12.96
CA SER A 12 4.59 14.63 13.75
C SER A 12 5.69 15.07 14.73
N LYS A 13 5.50 16.22 15.34
CA LYS A 13 6.42 16.70 16.39
C LYS A 13 5.84 16.30 17.74
N ASN A 14 6.69 15.72 18.61
CA ASN A 14 6.31 15.43 19.97
C ASN A 14 6.30 16.71 20.81
N ASP A 15 5.98 16.61 22.10
CA ASP A 15 5.90 17.74 23.01
C ASP A 15 7.23 18.52 23.15
N ASN A 16 8.34 17.86 22.86
CA ASN A 16 9.68 18.46 22.92
C ASN A 16 10.14 19.04 21.58
N GLY A 17 9.29 19.01 20.56
CA GLY A 17 9.59 19.52 19.23
C GLY A 17 10.44 18.59 18.35
N PHE A 18 10.69 17.36 18.78
CA PHE A 18 11.43 16.38 18.00
C PHE A 18 10.50 15.62 17.04
N PRO A 19 10.97 15.28 15.82
CA PRO A 19 10.17 14.50 14.90
C PRO A 19 9.90 13.10 15.46
N GLU A 20 8.65 12.66 15.34
CA GLU A 20 8.19 11.35 15.79
C GLU A 20 7.42 10.69 14.68
N LYS A 21 7.71 9.41 14.46
CA LYS A 21 6.97 8.62 13.46
C LYS A 21 5.81 7.91 14.13
N ILE A 22 4.62 8.11 13.57
CA ILE A 22 3.40 7.44 14.03
C ILE A 22 2.96 6.50 12.92
N GLU A 23 2.87 5.21 13.22
CA GLU A 23 2.38 4.22 12.27
C GLU A 23 0.85 4.16 12.36
N HIS A 24 0.22 4.28 11.19
CA HIS A 24 -1.21 4.10 11.04
C HIS A 24 -1.47 2.82 10.28
N SER A 25 -2.56 2.15 10.60
CA SER A 25 -2.97 0.96 9.88
C SER A 25 -4.48 0.90 9.73
N THR A 26 -4.91 0.26 8.66
CA THR A 26 -6.31 -0.07 8.44
C THR A 26 -6.42 -1.48 7.92
N GLU A 27 -7.47 -2.19 8.30
CA GLU A 27 -7.66 -3.57 7.87
C GLU A 27 -8.33 -3.63 6.51
N ALA A 28 -7.93 -4.61 5.72
CA ALA A 28 -8.51 -4.88 4.42
C ALA A 28 -8.55 -6.39 4.18
N TYR A 29 -9.42 -6.80 3.28
CA TYR A 29 -9.45 -8.19 2.79
C TYR A 29 -8.95 -8.21 1.37
N VAL A 30 -7.92 -9.01 1.13
CA VAL A 30 -7.22 -9.04 -0.14
C VAL A 30 -7.27 -10.43 -0.77
N ARG A 31 -7.20 -10.46 -2.09
CA ARG A 31 -7.02 -11.67 -2.86
C ARG A 31 -5.66 -11.60 -3.54
N GLU A 32 -4.85 -12.64 -3.31
CA GLU A 32 -3.53 -12.75 -3.90
C GLU A 32 -3.64 -13.10 -5.38
N LYS A 33 -2.86 -12.44 -6.21
CA LYS A 33 -2.76 -12.69 -7.65
C LYS A 33 -1.31 -12.80 -8.06
N SER A 34 -1.07 -13.51 -9.16
CA SER A 34 0.27 -13.63 -9.72
C SER A 34 0.68 -12.32 -10.40
N VAL A 35 1.98 -11.99 -10.31
CA VAL A 35 2.54 -10.85 -11.03
C VAL A 35 2.57 -11.19 -12.53
N THR A 36 2.04 -10.30 -13.35
CA THR A 36 2.10 -10.48 -14.81
C THR A 36 3.51 -10.20 -15.31
N ARG A 37 3.83 -10.71 -16.50
CA ARG A 37 5.14 -10.46 -17.12
C ARG A 37 5.37 -8.96 -17.36
N ALA A 38 4.34 -8.23 -17.77
CA ALA A 38 4.43 -6.78 -17.98
C ALA A 38 4.72 -6.04 -16.68
N GLU A 39 4.05 -6.40 -15.58
CA GLU A 39 4.27 -5.79 -14.28
C GLU A 39 5.68 -6.06 -13.76
N ALA A 40 6.17 -7.29 -13.90
CA ALA A 40 7.52 -7.65 -13.50
C ALA A 40 8.56 -6.83 -14.28
N TYR A 41 8.35 -6.69 -15.57
CA TYR A 41 9.26 -5.93 -16.45
C TYR A 41 9.30 -4.45 -16.08
N GLU A 42 8.13 -3.83 -15.88
CA GLU A 42 8.06 -2.42 -15.48
C GLU A 42 8.69 -2.17 -14.11
N SER A 43 8.50 -3.08 -13.18
CA SER A 43 9.09 -2.98 -11.85
C SER A 43 10.62 -3.03 -11.92
N MET A 44 11.16 -3.89 -12.75
CA MET A 44 12.61 -3.98 -12.95
C MET A 44 13.19 -2.68 -13.54
N ARG A 45 12.47 -2.05 -14.46
CA ARG A 45 12.90 -0.76 -15.03
C ARG A 45 12.94 0.34 -13.98
N ALA A 46 12.05 0.29 -13.01
CA ALA A 46 12.00 1.26 -11.90
C ALA A 46 12.99 0.93 -10.77
N GLY A 47 13.78 -0.12 -10.91
CA GLY A 47 14.74 -0.53 -9.90
C GLY A 47 14.13 -1.26 -8.70
N VAL A 48 12.89 -1.71 -8.81
CA VAL A 48 12.21 -2.49 -7.77
C VAL A 48 11.75 -3.82 -8.34
N SER A 49 11.51 -4.79 -7.48
CA SER A 49 11.07 -6.12 -7.90
C SER A 49 9.65 -6.38 -7.43
N ALA A 50 8.73 -6.50 -8.37
CA ALA A 50 7.37 -6.93 -8.05
C ALA A 50 7.38 -8.41 -7.66
N ARG A 51 6.81 -8.72 -6.50
CA ARG A 51 6.77 -10.08 -5.95
C ARG A 51 5.37 -10.65 -5.90
N ILE A 52 4.38 -9.79 -5.69
CA ILE A 52 3.01 -10.21 -5.46
C ILE A 52 2.05 -9.09 -5.84
N VAL A 53 0.86 -9.45 -6.26
CA VAL A 53 -0.22 -8.51 -6.53
C VAL A 53 -1.39 -8.87 -5.63
N PHE A 54 -1.97 -7.86 -5.00
CA PHE A 54 -3.18 -8.02 -4.21
C PHE A 54 -4.34 -7.28 -4.85
N GLU A 55 -5.51 -7.89 -4.82
CA GLU A 55 -6.74 -7.27 -5.25
C GLU A 55 -7.60 -7.02 -4.02
N LEU A 56 -8.12 -5.81 -3.86
CA LEU A 56 -8.93 -5.42 -2.72
C LEU A 56 -10.07 -4.51 -3.15
N ARG A 57 -11.00 -4.26 -2.24
CA ARG A 57 -12.14 -3.39 -2.50
C ARG A 57 -11.72 -1.92 -2.52
N PRO A 58 -12.27 -1.11 -3.42
CA PRO A 58 -11.95 0.33 -3.47
C PRO A 58 -12.23 1.05 -2.14
N GLU A 59 -13.29 0.68 -1.43
CA GLU A 59 -13.65 1.29 -0.16
C GLU A 59 -12.56 1.09 0.89
N GLU A 60 -11.98 -0.10 0.94
CA GLU A 60 -10.91 -0.40 1.88
C GLU A 60 -9.62 0.33 1.52
N TRP A 61 -9.34 0.46 0.22
CA TRP A 61 -8.19 1.24 -0.25
C TRP A 61 -8.35 2.72 0.09
N GLU A 62 -9.55 3.28 -0.10
CA GLU A 62 -9.85 4.68 0.25
C GLU A 62 -9.69 4.96 1.75
N GLU A 63 -9.94 3.99 2.62
CA GLU A 63 -9.71 4.14 4.04
C GLU A 63 -8.25 4.41 4.40
N SER A 64 -7.31 4.05 3.54
CA SER A 64 -5.89 4.34 3.75
C SER A 64 -5.49 5.72 3.28
N LYS A 65 -6.40 6.46 2.65
CA LYS A 65 -6.11 7.80 2.13
C LYS A 65 -5.85 8.79 3.27
N HIS A 66 -4.78 9.53 3.15
CA HIS A 66 -4.37 10.52 4.14
C HIS A 66 -3.62 11.66 3.45
N THR A 67 -3.40 12.74 4.17
CA THR A 67 -2.62 13.86 3.66
C THR A 67 -1.17 13.70 4.12
N ASN A 68 -0.21 13.72 3.19
CA ASN A 68 1.21 13.61 3.51
C ASN A 68 1.78 14.93 4.00
N GLU A 69 3.08 14.95 4.33
CA GLU A 69 3.76 16.15 4.83
C GLU A 69 3.73 17.33 3.86
N GLU A 70 3.66 17.05 2.58
CA GLU A 70 3.59 18.09 1.53
C GLU A 70 2.18 18.61 1.31
N GLY A 71 1.20 18.13 2.09
CA GLY A 71 -0.20 18.52 1.95
C GLY A 71 -0.93 17.84 0.81
N LYS A 72 -0.36 16.78 0.23
CA LYS A 72 -0.94 16.06 -0.89
C LYS A 72 -1.62 14.77 -0.42
N PRO A 73 -2.69 14.33 -1.11
CA PRO A 73 -3.32 13.06 -0.78
C PRO A 73 -2.39 11.89 -1.12
N GLU A 74 -2.36 10.92 -0.24
CA GLU A 74 -1.55 9.73 -0.37
C GLU A 74 -2.30 8.54 0.20
N TYR A 75 -1.97 7.34 -0.28
CA TYR A 75 -2.55 6.08 0.21
C TYR A 75 -1.50 5.30 0.98
N ALA A 76 -1.87 4.13 1.48
CA ALA A 76 -0.96 3.25 2.20
C ALA A 76 0.31 2.99 1.40
N ARG A 77 1.42 2.84 2.10
CA ARG A 77 2.76 2.61 1.52
C ARG A 77 3.18 1.16 1.62
N LYS A 78 2.64 0.42 2.58
CA LYS A 78 3.01 -0.96 2.84
C LYS A 78 1.78 -1.79 3.15
N VAL A 79 1.90 -3.10 2.97
CA VAL A 79 0.86 -4.05 3.34
C VAL A 79 1.49 -5.22 4.09
N ILE A 80 0.84 -5.63 5.18
CA ILE A 80 1.22 -6.85 5.91
C ILE A 80 0.21 -7.93 5.55
N TYR A 81 0.70 -9.04 5.03
CA TYR A 81 -0.10 -10.16 4.62
C TYR A 81 0.58 -11.45 5.08
N GLU A 82 -0.15 -12.26 5.84
CA GLU A 82 0.36 -13.52 6.40
C GLU A 82 1.70 -13.36 7.13
N GLY A 83 1.83 -12.26 7.89
CA GLY A 83 3.03 -11.97 8.67
C GLY A 83 4.19 -11.38 7.88
N VAL A 84 4.04 -11.15 6.59
CA VAL A 84 5.09 -10.57 5.74
C VAL A 84 4.71 -9.15 5.36
N LYS A 85 5.67 -8.24 5.50
CA LYS A 85 5.50 -6.83 5.13
C LYS A 85 6.03 -6.63 3.71
N TYR A 86 5.17 -6.11 2.84
CA TYR A 86 5.51 -5.77 1.46
C TYR A 86 5.43 -4.27 1.24
N ASP A 87 6.30 -3.75 0.40
CA ASP A 87 6.21 -2.35 -0.06
C ASP A 87 5.23 -2.27 -1.22
N ILE A 88 4.34 -1.29 -1.20
CA ILE A 88 3.42 -1.04 -2.30
C ILE A 88 4.16 -0.24 -3.38
N ILE A 89 4.35 -0.85 -4.54
CA ILE A 89 5.06 -0.24 -5.66
C ILE A 89 4.13 0.68 -6.44
N ARG A 90 2.92 0.19 -6.71
CA ARG A 90 1.89 1.00 -7.37
C ARG A 90 0.51 0.41 -7.13
N ALA A 91 -0.49 1.24 -7.35
CA ALA A 91 -1.89 0.85 -7.24
C ALA A 91 -2.66 1.42 -8.41
N TYR A 92 -3.66 0.69 -8.88
CA TYR A 92 -4.56 1.17 -9.92
C TYR A 92 -5.93 0.55 -9.79
N LYS A 93 -6.94 1.30 -10.24
CA LYS A 93 -8.33 0.82 -10.21
C LYS A 93 -8.56 -0.12 -11.39
N LYS A 94 -9.12 -1.27 -11.10
CA LYS A 94 -9.49 -2.27 -12.11
C LYS A 94 -11.01 -2.32 -12.20
N GLY A 95 -11.57 -1.57 -13.11
CA GLY A 95 -13.01 -1.38 -13.18
C GLY A 95 -13.54 -0.64 -11.96
N LYS A 96 -14.80 -0.88 -11.60
CA LYS A 96 -15.43 -0.28 -10.42
C LYS A 96 -15.39 -1.16 -9.18
N ALA A 97 -15.04 -2.44 -9.35
CA ALA A 97 -15.16 -3.43 -8.30
C ALA A 97 -13.91 -3.60 -7.45
N PHE A 98 -12.73 -3.36 -8.01
CA PHE A 98 -11.47 -3.66 -7.33
C PHE A 98 -10.37 -2.65 -7.61
N VAL A 99 -9.41 -2.61 -6.67
CA VAL A 99 -8.12 -1.95 -6.83
C VAL A 99 -7.08 -3.06 -6.79
N GLU A 100 -6.08 -2.99 -7.67
CA GLU A 100 -4.92 -3.89 -7.63
C GLU A 100 -3.71 -3.13 -7.14
N ILE A 101 -3.02 -3.69 -6.15
CA ILE A 101 -1.77 -3.14 -5.65
C ILE A 101 -0.64 -4.13 -5.95
N THR A 102 0.39 -3.62 -6.61
CA THR A 102 1.59 -4.40 -6.94
C THR A 102 2.62 -4.15 -5.85
N CYS A 103 3.14 -5.21 -5.26
CA CYS A 103 3.99 -5.14 -4.07
C CYS A 103 5.31 -5.90 -4.26
N GLY A 104 6.29 -5.47 -3.52
CA GLY A 104 7.60 -6.11 -3.51
C GLY A 104 8.36 -6.08 -2.20
#